data_d5745c3dc48297a56054f1ace0ac7a80
#
_entry.id   d5745c3dc48297a56054f1ace0ac7a80
#
_cell.length_a   1.000
_cell.length_b   1.000
_cell.length_c   1.000
_cell.angle_alpha   90.00
_cell.angle_beta   90.00
_cell.angle_gamma   90.00
#
_symmetry.space_group_name_H-M   'P 1'
#
loop_
_entity.id
_entity.type
_entity.pdbx_description
1 polymer ?
#
loop_
_entity_poly.entity_id
_entity_poly.type
_entity_poly.pdbx_seq_one_letter_code
_entity_poly.pdbx_strand_id
1 'polypeptide(L)'
;MESEQQQTGDQEISPRKLMDERLRQSDGGSTGVPPTHLEDRLTLDHLSLPPTDEELEKLVHLPPSQLPKQFFRDSCKRVFVNRSLRLDRIEWVGFDMDYTLAVYKSPEFEALTYDIAIAHMIDMGYPQSISQLKYNPAYPIRGLFIDSQLGNMLKVDNFGHIIVCYHGRNRTKKKRVYEIYPSGKVRNEEIGGRYYPVSTLFALPEACLYADLVDHLEALQTTRRQRRNSFLEQQGDASSLDFDDDELIHAEDMDLSFTNLFQDVRATIDYIHNKGELKAAVVADLPRFVHRDPRIATLLHRLRASGKKIFLLTN
;
A
#
# COMPACT_ATOMS: atom_id res chain seq x y z
N MET A 1 -19.72 -21.59 -57.08
CA MET A 1 -18.28 -21.25 -56.97
C MET A 1 -18.13 -20.42 -55.72
N GLU A 2 -17.94 -21.12 -54.61
CA GLU A 2 -17.74 -20.57 -53.28
C GLU A 2 -16.25 -20.30 -53.09
N SER A 3 -15.91 -19.12 -52.65
CA SER A 3 -14.56 -18.75 -52.27
C SER A 3 -14.48 -18.62 -50.74
N GLU A 4 -13.86 -19.60 -50.12
CA GLU A 4 -13.49 -19.62 -48.70
C GLU A 4 -12.47 -18.50 -48.39
N GLN A 5 -12.83 -17.64 -47.47
CA GLN A 5 -11.88 -16.73 -46.81
C GLN A 5 -11.38 -17.39 -45.54
N GLN A 6 -10.10 -17.77 -45.53
CA GLN A 6 -9.35 -18.16 -44.34
C GLN A 6 -9.09 -16.94 -43.47
N GLN A 7 -9.64 -16.93 -42.26
CA GLN A 7 -9.24 -16.05 -41.15
C GLN A 7 -8.01 -16.64 -40.46
N THR A 8 -6.87 -15.99 -40.63
CA THR A 8 -5.68 -16.21 -39.79
C THR A 8 -5.85 -15.42 -38.49
N GLY A 9 -6.12 -16.14 -37.42
CA GLY A 9 -6.15 -15.56 -36.07
C GLY A 9 -4.74 -15.42 -35.51
N ASP A 10 -4.26 -14.20 -35.37
CA ASP A 10 -3.07 -13.88 -34.58
C ASP A 10 -3.38 -14.08 -33.10
N GLN A 11 -2.87 -15.18 -32.53
CA GLN A 11 -2.86 -15.37 -31.08
C GLN A 11 -1.75 -14.52 -30.48
N GLU A 12 -2.10 -13.44 -29.81
CA GLU A 12 -1.20 -12.69 -28.94
C GLU A 12 -0.65 -13.59 -27.82
N ILE A 13 0.62 -13.89 -27.90
CA ILE A 13 1.33 -14.67 -26.87
C ILE A 13 1.58 -13.76 -25.69
N SER A 14 1.02 -14.12 -24.54
CA SER A 14 1.17 -13.38 -23.28
C SER A 14 2.66 -13.23 -22.91
N PRO A 15 3.09 -12.03 -22.41
CA PRO A 15 4.48 -11.75 -22.02
C PRO A 15 5.07 -12.78 -21.03
N ARG A 16 4.24 -13.44 -20.25
CA ARG A 16 4.64 -14.49 -19.30
C ARG A 16 5.11 -15.78 -20.01
N LYS A 17 4.47 -16.14 -21.12
CA LYS A 17 4.87 -17.31 -21.93
C LYS A 17 6.22 -17.11 -22.65
N LEU A 18 6.46 -15.88 -23.12
CA LEU A 18 7.73 -15.51 -23.76
C LEU A 18 8.91 -15.54 -22.78
N MET A 19 8.65 -15.22 -21.51
CA MET A 19 9.67 -15.23 -20.45
C MET A 19 10.02 -16.64 -20.03
N ASP A 20 9.03 -17.53 -19.94
CA ASP A 20 9.25 -18.97 -19.61
C ASP A 20 9.97 -19.73 -20.73
N GLU A 21 9.74 -19.39 -22.00
CA GLU A 21 10.47 -19.99 -23.13
C GLU A 21 11.95 -19.55 -23.20
N ARG A 22 12.25 -18.28 -22.86
CA ARG A 22 13.64 -17.77 -22.79
C ARG A 22 14.42 -18.40 -21.63
N LEU A 23 13.77 -18.69 -20.51
CA LEU A 23 14.39 -19.38 -19.38
C LEU A 23 14.72 -20.85 -19.67
N ARG A 24 13.95 -21.52 -20.53
CA ARG A 24 14.22 -22.93 -20.93
C ARG A 24 15.31 -23.09 -21.98
N GLN A 25 15.65 -22.03 -22.72
CA GLN A 25 16.71 -22.06 -23.75
C GLN A 25 18.11 -21.76 -23.21
N SER A 26 18.25 -21.35 -21.93
CA SER A 26 19.56 -21.05 -21.32
C SER A 26 20.22 -22.24 -20.58
N ASP A 27 19.55 -23.39 -20.48
CA ASP A 27 20.05 -24.57 -19.74
C ASP A 27 20.68 -25.66 -20.65
N GLY A 28 21.41 -25.23 -21.64
CA GLY A 28 22.18 -26.13 -22.53
C GLY A 28 23.68 -26.14 -22.21
N GLY A 29 24.14 -27.07 -21.37
CA GLY A 29 25.51 -27.53 -21.39
C GLY A 29 26.39 -27.22 -20.17
N SER A 30 26.34 -28.08 -19.16
CA SER A 30 27.52 -28.41 -18.34
C SER A 30 27.37 -29.78 -17.74
N THR A 31 28.18 -30.74 -18.25
CA THR A 31 28.39 -32.07 -17.66
C THR A 31 29.32 -31.92 -16.45
N GLY A 32 28.76 -31.93 -15.25
CA GLY A 32 29.50 -31.92 -13.98
C GLY A 32 29.09 -33.09 -13.11
N VAL A 33 30.08 -33.82 -12.63
CA VAL A 33 30.04 -34.94 -11.68
C VAL A 33 29.24 -34.56 -10.42
N PRO A 34 28.38 -35.41 -9.84
CA PRO A 34 27.61 -35.06 -8.65
C PRO A 34 28.51 -34.89 -7.41
N PRO A 35 28.38 -33.84 -6.61
CA PRO A 35 29.16 -33.62 -5.42
C PRO A 35 28.79 -34.62 -4.30
N THR A 36 29.77 -35.20 -3.66
CA THR A 36 29.65 -36.30 -2.69
C THR A 36 29.69 -35.87 -1.22
N HIS A 37 29.67 -34.57 -0.91
CA HIS A 37 29.75 -34.07 0.47
C HIS A 37 28.53 -33.28 0.93
N LEU A 38 28.12 -33.51 2.16
CA LEU A 38 26.98 -32.88 2.84
C LEU A 38 27.12 -31.33 2.95
N GLU A 39 28.37 -30.83 2.88
CA GLU A 39 28.69 -29.39 2.94
C GLU A 39 28.23 -28.62 1.69
N ASP A 40 28.14 -29.27 0.53
CA ASP A 40 27.69 -28.64 -0.72
C ASP A 40 26.16 -28.45 -0.81
N ARG A 41 25.41 -29.09 0.09
CA ARG A 41 23.93 -29.01 0.11
C ARG A 41 23.35 -27.86 0.93
N LEU A 42 24.20 -27.15 1.68
CA LEU A 42 23.78 -26.05 2.54
C LEU A 42 24.04 -24.64 1.94
N THR A 43 24.27 -24.56 0.64
CA THR A 43 24.28 -23.26 -0.03
C THR A 43 22.85 -22.77 -0.20
N LEU A 44 22.57 -21.57 0.29
CA LEU A 44 21.26 -20.88 0.22
C LEU A 44 20.71 -20.72 -1.22
N ASP A 45 21.52 -21.03 -2.24
CA ASP A 45 21.14 -20.95 -3.65
C ASP A 45 20.10 -22.00 -4.10
N HIS A 46 19.89 -23.06 -3.30
CA HIS A 46 18.83 -24.05 -3.53
C HIS A 46 17.51 -23.71 -2.82
N LEU A 47 17.46 -22.62 -2.05
CA LEU A 47 16.26 -22.18 -1.38
C LEU A 47 15.44 -21.27 -2.30
N SER A 48 14.79 -21.86 -3.28
CA SER A 48 13.66 -21.23 -4.01
C SER A 48 12.42 -21.08 -3.12
N LEU A 49 12.40 -21.74 -1.98
CA LEU A 49 11.39 -21.65 -0.91
C LEU A 49 12.07 -21.21 0.39
N PRO A 50 11.35 -20.49 1.26
CA PRO A 50 11.86 -20.17 2.59
C PRO A 50 12.23 -21.48 3.30
N PRO A 51 13.34 -21.53 4.06
CA PRO A 51 13.77 -22.73 4.75
C PRO A 51 12.68 -23.21 5.71
N THR A 52 12.48 -24.51 5.79
CA THR A 52 11.55 -25.13 6.74
C THR A 52 12.00 -24.86 8.19
N ASP A 53 11.08 -24.94 9.15
CA ASP A 53 11.41 -24.75 10.57
C ASP A 53 12.49 -25.75 11.04
N GLU A 54 12.49 -26.99 10.51
CA GLU A 54 13.52 -27.99 10.80
C GLU A 54 14.91 -27.63 10.25
N GLU A 55 14.97 -27.01 9.07
CA GLU A 55 16.24 -26.54 8.49
C GLU A 55 16.77 -25.33 9.25
N LEU A 56 15.88 -24.46 9.72
CA LEU A 56 16.23 -23.33 10.57
C LEU A 56 16.75 -23.78 11.94
N GLU A 57 16.13 -24.76 12.58
CA GLU A 57 16.61 -25.33 13.85
C GLU A 57 17.99 -25.93 13.71
N LYS A 58 18.28 -26.66 12.63
CA LYS A 58 19.62 -27.21 12.36
C LYS A 58 20.67 -26.11 12.20
N LEU A 59 20.33 -24.98 11.56
CA LEU A 59 21.24 -23.85 11.40
C LEU A 59 21.46 -23.07 12.72
N VAL A 60 20.47 -23.04 13.60
CA VAL A 60 20.57 -22.37 14.92
C VAL A 60 21.60 -23.04 15.82
N HIS A 61 21.70 -24.36 15.75
CA HIS A 61 22.57 -25.15 16.63
C HIS A 61 24.00 -25.34 16.10
N LEU A 62 24.31 -24.86 14.88
CA LEU A 62 25.66 -24.90 14.35
C LEU A 62 26.56 -23.85 15.05
N PRO A 63 27.75 -24.26 15.54
CA PRO A 63 28.71 -23.29 16.06
C PRO A 63 29.14 -22.31 14.96
N PRO A 64 29.52 -21.06 15.31
CA PRO A 64 29.90 -20.03 14.33
C PRO A 64 31.01 -20.44 13.35
N SER A 65 31.86 -21.40 13.76
CA SER A 65 32.92 -21.97 12.92
C SER A 65 32.44 -22.91 11.82
N GLN A 66 31.23 -23.43 11.91
CA GLN A 66 30.62 -24.37 10.95
C GLN A 66 29.58 -23.67 10.04
N LEU A 67 29.32 -22.39 10.26
CA LEU A 67 28.49 -21.63 9.31
C LEU A 67 29.25 -21.42 8.00
N PRO A 68 28.59 -21.58 6.83
CA PRO A 68 29.24 -21.36 5.55
C PRO A 68 29.85 -19.95 5.50
N LYS A 69 31.15 -19.86 5.29
CA LYS A 69 31.91 -18.59 5.32
C LYS A 69 31.73 -17.75 4.05
N GLN A 70 31.18 -18.33 3.00
CA GLN A 70 30.94 -17.63 1.74
C GLN A 70 29.57 -18.00 1.19
N PHE A 71 28.76 -16.98 0.95
CA PHE A 71 27.51 -17.09 0.22
C PHE A 71 27.77 -16.71 -1.24
N PHE A 72 27.75 -17.68 -2.13
CA PHE A 72 27.80 -17.42 -3.56
C PHE A 72 26.37 -17.13 -4.05
N ARG A 73 26.17 -15.94 -4.56
CA ARG A 73 24.95 -15.58 -5.29
C ARG A 73 25.27 -15.44 -6.76
N ASP A 74 24.32 -15.82 -7.61
CA ASP A 74 24.37 -15.50 -9.03
C ASP A 74 24.69 -14.03 -9.24
N SER A 75 25.46 -13.72 -10.28
CA SER A 75 25.89 -12.36 -10.57
C SER A 75 24.72 -11.37 -10.66
N CYS A 76 23.57 -11.82 -11.20
CA CYS A 76 22.35 -11.01 -11.31
C CYS A 76 21.64 -10.76 -9.95
N LYS A 77 21.93 -11.57 -8.93
CA LYS A 77 21.35 -11.46 -7.58
C LYS A 77 22.31 -10.84 -6.57
N ARG A 78 23.50 -10.41 -7.01
CA ARG A 78 24.49 -9.78 -6.12
C ARG A 78 24.06 -8.36 -5.77
N VAL A 79 24.26 -8.01 -4.50
CA VAL A 79 24.09 -6.65 -4.01
C VAL A 79 25.44 -5.96 -4.06
N PHE A 80 25.53 -4.86 -4.79
CA PHE A 80 26.73 -4.03 -4.90
C PHE A 80 26.57 -2.84 -3.95
N VAL A 81 27.62 -2.57 -3.17
CA VAL A 81 27.66 -1.46 -2.22
C VAL A 81 28.80 -0.50 -2.61
N ASN A 82 28.58 0.78 -2.46
CA ASN A 82 29.60 1.79 -2.75
C ASN A 82 30.70 1.84 -1.69
N ARG A 83 30.44 1.25 -0.52
CA ARG A 83 31.37 1.30 0.60
C ARG A 83 31.34 -0.03 1.35
N SER A 84 32.51 -0.58 1.67
CA SER A 84 32.64 -1.75 2.53
C SER A 84 32.38 -1.37 4.00
N LEU A 85 31.40 -1.99 4.61
CA LEU A 85 31.09 -1.86 6.03
C LEU A 85 31.59 -3.12 6.76
N ARG A 86 32.43 -2.92 7.75
CA ARG A 86 32.93 -3.99 8.61
C ARG A 86 31.96 -4.23 9.76
N LEU A 87 31.04 -5.18 9.61
CA LEU A 87 30.02 -5.53 10.60
C LEU A 87 30.63 -6.08 11.91
N ASP A 88 31.83 -6.64 11.86
CA ASP A 88 32.57 -7.11 13.05
C ASP A 88 32.90 -5.97 14.02
N ARG A 89 33.10 -4.74 13.51
CA ARG A 89 33.40 -3.55 14.33
C ARG A 89 32.19 -2.82 14.87
N ILE A 90 30.98 -3.21 14.43
CA ILE A 90 29.74 -2.61 14.92
C ILE A 90 29.37 -3.25 16.25
N GLU A 91 29.17 -2.43 17.28
CA GLU A 91 28.76 -2.87 18.61
C GLU A 91 27.24 -2.83 18.81
N TRP A 92 26.57 -1.88 18.15
CA TRP A 92 25.15 -1.63 18.30
C TRP A 92 24.42 -1.87 16.97
N VAL A 93 23.30 -2.59 17.02
CA VAL A 93 22.45 -2.87 15.87
C VAL A 93 21.03 -2.43 16.21
N GLY A 94 20.53 -1.43 15.47
CA GLY A 94 19.17 -0.95 15.59
C GLY A 94 18.30 -1.57 14.49
N PHE A 95 17.07 -1.90 14.86
CA PHE A 95 16.04 -2.40 13.93
C PHE A 95 14.84 -1.47 13.96
N ASP A 96 14.32 -1.16 12.80
CA ASP A 96 13.00 -0.58 12.67
C ASP A 96 11.92 -1.60 13.05
N MET A 97 10.75 -1.12 13.49
CA MET A 97 9.63 -1.99 13.86
C MET A 97 8.78 -2.36 12.66
N ASP A 98 8.20 -1.33 12.03
CA ASP A 98 7.11 -1.50 11.08
C ASP A 98 7.62 -1.98 9.72
N TYR A 99 7.06 -3.10 9.23
CA TYR A 99 7.51 -3.80 8.02
C TYR A 99 8.99 -4.24 8.04
N THR A 100 9.62 -4.20 9.22
CA THR A 100 10.97 -4.71 9.47
C THR A 100 10.94 -5.88 10.46
N LEU A 101 10.60 -5.64 11.73
CA LEU A 101 10.39 -6.69 12.72
C LEU A 101 8.94 -7.19 12.74
N ALA A 102 7.99 -6.30 12.53
CA ALA A 102 6.57 -6.61 12.41
C ALA A 102 6.13 -6.40 10.96
N VAL A 103 5.91 -7.48 10.21
CA VAL A 103 5.38 -7.43 8.85
C VAL A 103 3.87 -7.61 8.91
N TYR A 104 3.13 -6.56 8.58
CA TYR A 104 1.66 -6.58 8.61
C TYR A 104 1.09 -7.31 7.41
N LYS A 105 -0.04 -8.01 7.64
CA LYS A 105 -0.78 -8.73 6.60
C LYS A 105 -1.70 -7.78 5.86
N SER A 106 -1.51 -7.68 4.56
CA SER A 106 -2.38 -6.94 3.65
C SER A 106 -3.35 -7.93 2.98
N PRO A 107 -4.64 -7.62 2.82
CA PRO A 107 -5.29 -6.33 3.10
C PRO A 107 -5.88 -6.18 4.52
N GLU A 108 -5.67 -7.14 5.43
CA GLU A 108 -6.36 -7.22 6.72
C GLU A 108 -6.04 -6.02 7.62
N PHE A 109 -4.75 -5.61 7.66
CA PHE A 109 -4.31 -4.48 8.47
C PHE A 109 -4.85 -3.15 7.94
N GLU A 110 -4.80 -2.94 6.62
CA GLU A 110 -5.31 -1.74 5.99
C GLU A 110 -6.84 -1.64 6.11
N ALA A 111 -7.55 -2.76 5.98
CA ALA A 111 -9.00 -2.80 6.17
C ALA A 111 -9.39 -2.47 7.61
N LEU A 112 -8.66 -2.99 8.61
CA LEU A 112 -8.87 -2.64 10.00
C LEU A 112 -8.68 -1.14 10.23
N THR A 113 -7.59 -0.57 9.72
CA THR A 113 -7.31 0.87 9.83
C THR A 113 -8.43 1.71 9.23
N TYR A 114 -8.92 1.31 8.06
CA TYR A 114 -10.02 1.96 7.36
C TYR A 114 -11.33 1.89 8.15
N ASP A 115 -11.69 0.71 8.67
CA ASP A 115 -12.95 0.52 9.43
C ASP A 115 -12.94 1.33 10.74
N ILE A 116 -11.81 1.40 11.46
CA ILE A 116 -11.67 2.24 12.66
C ILE A 116 -11.76 3.72 12.30
N ALA A 117 -11.16 4.14 11.19
CA ALA A 117 -11.22 5.53 10.74
C ALA A 117 -12.65 5.93 10.36
N ILE A 118 -13.40 5.08 9.68
CA ILE A 118 -14.84 5.32 9.40
C ILE A 118 -15.64 5.52 10.69
N ALA A 119 -15.45 4.65 11.69
CA ALA A 119 -16.15 4.75 12.96
C ALA A 119 -15.84 6.10 13.65
N HIS A 120 -14.57 6.49 13.69
CA HIS A 120 -14.15 7.76 14.28
C HIS A 120 -14.72 8.97 13.52
N MET A 121 -14.78 8.94 12.19
CA MET A 121 -15.38 10.03 11.41
C MET A 121 -16.89 10.17 11.66
N ILE A 122 -17.61 9.06 11.85
CA ILE A 122 -19.01 9.10 12.24
C ILE A 122 -19.16 9.76 13.63
N ASP A 123 -18.28 9.41 14.58
CA ASP A 123 -18.26 10.06 15.90
C ASP A 123 -17.93 11.57 15.83
N MET A 124 -17.20 12.01 14.80
CA MET A 124 -16.93 13.42 14.52
C MET A 124 -18.13 14.16 13.88
N GLY A 125 -19.21 13.45 13.51
CA GLY A 125 -20.41 14.02 12.90
C GLY A 125 -20.54 13.81 11.38
N TYR A 126 -19.72 12.96 10.77
CA TYR A 126 -19.92 12.55 9.37
C TYR A 126 -21.17 11.67 9.24
N PRO A 127 -21.82 11.67 8.06
CA PRO A 127 -23.07 10.93 7.85
C PRO A 127 -22.92 9.44 8.15
N GLN A 128 -23.90 8.83 8.80
CA GLN A 128 -23.92 7.39 9.10
C GLN A 128 -23.80 6.51 7.85
N SER A 129 -24.19 7.02 6.69
CA SER A 129 -24.10 6.30 5.41
C SER A 129 -22.67 5.93 5.00
N ILE A 130 -21.64 6.65 5.51
CA ILE A 130 -20.23 6.28 5.25
C ILE A 130 -19.85 4.92 5.86
N SER A 131 -20.62 4.39 6.84
CA SER A 131 -20.41 3.04 7.39
C SER A 131 -20.53 1.91 6.36
N GLN A 132 -21.18 2.19 5.22
CA GLN A 132 -21.32 1.24 4.12
C GLN A 132 -20.05 1.14 3.25
N LEU A 133 -19.15 2.11 3.35
CA LEU A 133 -17.90 2.14 2.61
C LEU A 133 -16.98 1.01 3.12
N LYS A 134 -16.18 0.44 2.19
CA LYS A 134 -15.27 -0.66 2.51
C LYS A 134 -13.94 -0.46 1.83
N TYR A 135 -12.87 -0.81 2.54
CA TYR A 135 -11.53 -0.76 2.00
C TYR A 135 -11.41 -1.60 0.72
N ASN A 136 -10.85 -0.99 -0.32
CA ASN A 136 -10.57 -1.67 -1.58
C ASN A 136 -9.05 -1.84 -1.76
N PRO A 137 -8.49 -3.04 -1.62
CA PRO A 137 -7.05 -3.27 -1.72
C PRO A 137 -6.47 -3.02 -3.13
N ALA A 138 -7.34 -2.94 -4.15
CA ALA A 138 -6.91 -2.60 -5.50
C ALA A 138 -6.77 -1.09 -5.75
N TYR A 139 -7.14 -0.26 -4.76
CA TYR A 139 -7.09 1.19 -4.86
C TYR A 139 -6.96 1.81 -3.46
N PRO A 140 -6.04 2.77 -3.25
CA PRO A 140 -5.01 3.30 -4.15
C PRO A 140 -3.72 2.47 -4.14
N ILE A 141 -2.67 2.97 -4.81
CA ILE A 141 -1.32 2.39 -4.78
C ILE A 141 -0.30 3.42 -4.27
N ARG A 142 0.83 2.95 -3.76
CA ARG A 142 1.95 3.85 -3.39
C ARG A 142 2.48 4.62 -4.59
N GLY A 143 2.95 5.84 -4.34
CA GLY A 143 3.50 6.73 -5.36
C GLY A 143 2.44 7.57 -6.08
N LEU A 144 1.21 7.60 -5.55
CA LEU A 144 0.22 8.60 -5.93
C LEU A 144 0.42 9.89 -5.11
N PHE A 145 -0.16 10.98 -5.60
CA PHE A 145 -0.28 12.24 -4.87
C PHE A 145 -1.76 12.57 -4.68
N ILE A 146 -2.12 12.97 -3.48
CA ILE A 146 -3.43 13.54 -3.19
C ILE A 146 -3.35 15.04 -3.45
N ASP A 147 -4.21 15.60 -4.32
CA ASP A 147 -4.48 17.01 -4.40
C ASP A 147 -5.60 17.35 -3.41
N SER A 148 -5.21 17.84 -2.24
CA SER A 148 -6.14 18.12 -1.15
C SER A 148 -7.12 19.29 -1.45
N GLN A 149 -6.80 20.15 -2.43
CA GLN A 149 -7.67 21.27 -2.80
C GLN A 149 -8.79 20.85 -3.76
N LEU A 150 -8.55 19.84 -4.58
CA LEU A 150 -9.47 19.45 -5.65
C LEU A 150 -10.04 18.04 -5.51
N GLY A 151 -9.75 17.32 -4.44
CA GLY A 151 -10.24 15.96 -4.27
C GLY A 151 -9.67 14.94 -5.25
N ASN A 152 -8.49 15.21 -5.81
CA ASN A 152 -7.93 14.38 -6.88
C ASN A 152 -6.78 13.49 -6.40
N MET A 153 -6.69 12.31 -7.00
CA MET A 153 -5.55 11.41 -6.93
C MET A 153 -4.75 11.49 -8.22
N LEU A 154 -3.46 11.78 -8.11
CA LEU A 154 -2.57 12.02 -9.25
C LEU A 154 -1.48 10.96 -9.33
N LYS A 155 -1.29 10.35 -10.50
CA LYS A 155 -0.08 9.63 -10.85
C LYS A 155 0.83 10.57 -11.61
N VAL A 156 2.05 10.75 -11.10
CA VAL A 156 3.07 11.60 -11.75
C VAL A 156 4.28 10.79 -12.18
N ASP A 157 5.01 11.28 -13.17
CA ASP A 157 6.31 10.74 -13.55
C ASP A 157 7.45 11.35 -12.69
N ASN A 158 8.68 10.92 -12.95
CA ASN A 158 9.87 11.40 -12.22
C ASN A 158 10.15 12.90 -12.43
N PHE A 159 9.50 13.54 -13.40
CA PHE A 159 9.64 14.97 -13.70
C PHE A 159 8.46 15.80 -13.20
N GLY A 160 7.54 15.16 -12.46
CA GLY A 160 6.35 15.79 -11.92
C GLY A 160 5.18 15.91 -12.90
N HIS A 161 5.24 15.36 -14.13
CA HIS A 161 4.12 15.45 -15.06
C HIS A 161 2.99 14.52 -14.64
N ILE A 162 1.76 15.03 -14.72
CA ILE A 162 0.55 14.30 -14.39
C ILE A 162 0.22 13.33 -15.52
N ILE A 163 0.37 12.03 -15.25
CA ILE A 163 0.10 10.94 -16.21
C ILE A 163 -1.36 10.51 -16.14
N VAL A 164 -1.90 10.40 -14.91
CA VAL A 164 -3.27 9.96 -14.64
C VAL A 164 -3.82 10.80 -13.50
N CYS A 165 -5.11 11.12 -13.60
CA CYS A 165 -5.87 11.81 -12.56
C CYS A 165 -7.17 11.04 -12.32
N TYR A 166 -7.50 10.86 -11.04
CA TYR A 166 -8.78 10.37 -10.57
C TYR A 166 -9.39 11.44 -9.67
N HIS A 167 -10.68 11.70 -9.83
CA HIS A 167 -11.45 12.46 -8.87
C HIS A 167 -12.28 11.47 -8.06
N GLY A 168 -12.04 11.41 -6.75
CA GLY A 168 -12.49 10.27 -5.99
C GLY A 168 -11.95 8.97 -6.60
N ARG A 169 -12.85 8.05 -7.02
CA ARG A 169 -12.52 6.81 -7.74
C ARG A 169 -12.70 6.92 -9.25
N ASN A 170 -13.16 8.06 -9.74
CA ASN A 170 -13.53 8.23 -11.14
C ASN A 170 -12.36 8.79 -11.96
N ARG A 171 -11.95 8.06 -13.00
CA ARG A 171 -10.86 8.49 -13.86
C ARG A 171 -11.26 9.74 -14.66
N THR A 172 -10.46 10.80 -14.52
CA THR A 172 -10.64 12.07 -15.24
C THR A 172 -10.12 11.96 -16.67
N LYS A 173 -10.90 12.40 -17.65
CA LYS A 173 -10.48 12.41 -19.05
C LYS A 173 -9.31 13.37 -19.26
N LYS A 174 -8.34 13.00 -20.12
CA LYS A 174 -7.10 13.75 -20.35
C LYS A 174 -7.33 15.23 -20.69
N LYS A 175 -8.33 15.55 -21.52
CA LYS A 175 -8.69 16.94 -21.83
C LYS A 175 -9.03 17.72 -20.56
N ARG A 176 -9.85 17.15 -19.69
CA ARG A 176 -10.25 17.78 -18.43
C ARG A 176 -9.07 17.94 -17.47
N VAL A 177 -8.11 17.01 -17.47
CA VAL A 177 -6.88 17.14 -16.67
C VAL A 177 -6.09 18.39 -17.05
N TYR A 178 -5.94 18.68 -18.36
CA TYR A 178 -5.26 19.90 -18.82
C TYR A 178 -6.03 21.20 -18.51
N GLU A 179 -7.35 21.14 -18.43
CA GLU A 179 -8.16 22.27 -18.00
C GLU A 179 -7.96 22.58 -16.51
N ILE A 180 -7.88 21.52 -15.67
CA ILE A 180 -7.68 21.62 -14.23
C ILE A 180 -6.23 21.97 -13.89
N TYR A 181 -5.28 21.35 -14.58
CA TYR A 181 -3.84 21.50 -14.38
C TYR A 181 -3.16 22.03 -15.67
N PRO A 182 -3.25 23.33 -15.96
CA PRO A 182 -2.73 23.88 -17.22
C PRO A 182 -1.23 23.67 -17.40
N SER A 183 -0.44 23.64 -16.30
CA SER A 183 0.99 23.34 -16.34
C SER A 183 1.28 21.86 -16.65
N GLY A 184 0.28 20.97 -16.47
CA GLY A 184 0.45 19.51 -16.56
C GLY A 184 1.41 18.91 -15.53
N LYS A 185 1.78 19.67 -14.48
CA LYS A 185 2.81 19.28 -13.51
C LYS A 185 2.39 19.55 -12.07
N VAL A 186 2.82 18.67 -11.18
CA VAL A 186 2.91 18.90 -9.74
C VAL A 186 4.23 19.63 -9.46
N ARG A 187 4.18 20.76 -8.78
CA ARG A 187 5.36 21.55 -8.42
C ARG A 187 5.92 21.09 -7.08
N ASN A 188 7.25 20.98 -6.98
CA ASN A 188 7.90 20.51 -5.76
C ASN A 188 7.62 21.42 -4.56
N GLU A 189 7.47 22.71 -4.77
CA GLU A 189 7.18 23.70 -3.73
C GLU A 189 5.78 23.53 -3.10
N GLU A 190 4.88 22.86 -3.80
CA GLU A 190 3.50 22.59 -3.34
C GLU A 190 3.37 21.21 -2.65
N ILE A 191 4.44 20.38 -2.66
CA ILE A 191 4.45 19.09 -1.97
C ILE A 191 4.52 19.32 -0.46
N GLY A 192 3.65 18.63 0.29
CA GLY A 192 3.47 18.82 1.74
C GLY A 192 2.46 19.91 2.12
N GLY A 193 2.10 20.77 1.15
CA GLY A 193 1.01 21.73 1.31
C GLY A 193 -0.26 21.26 0.58
N ARG A 194 -0.32 21.53 -0.73
CA ARG A 194 -1.45 21.12 -1.59
C ARG A 194 -1.39 19.65 -1.95
N TYR A 195 -0.20 19.16 -2.35
CA TYR A 195 0.00 17.79 -2.80
C TYR A 195 0.61 16.92 -1.70
N TYR A 196 -0.12 15.90 -1.29
CA TYR A 196 0.33 14.96 -0.28
C TYR A 196 0.77 13.63 -0.92
N PRO A 197 2.04 13.19 -0.74
CA PRO A 197 2.53 11.97 -1.34
C PRO A 197 2.08 10.72 -0.56
N VAL A 198 1.45 9.77 -1.25
CA VAL A 198 1.12 8.44 -0.74
C VAL A 198 2.37 7.56 -0.85
N SER A 199 3.33 7.76 0.06
CA SER A 199 4.67 7.15 -0.03
C SER A 199 4.82 5.87 0.80
N THR A 200 3.99 5.70 1.84
CA THR A 200 4.06 4.56 2.75
C THR A 200 2.86 3.61 2.57
N LEU A 201 2.97 2.37 3.04
CA LEU A 201 1.84 1.43 3.08
C LEU A 201 0.75 1.91 4.05
N PHE A 202 1.13 2.60 5.13
CA PHE A 202 0.20 3.16 6.10
C PHE A 202 -0.69 4.28 5.53
N ALA A 203 -0.26 4.94 4.45
CA ALA A 203 -1.05 5.96 3.77
C ALA A 203 -2.09 5.38 2.80
N LEU A 204 -2.11 4.06 2.55
CA LEU A 204 -3.07 3.46 1.63
C LEU A 204 -4.52 3.51 2.14
N PRO A 205 -4.83 3.11 3.40
CA PRO A 205 -6.19 3.25 3.92
C PRO A 205 -6.65 4.71 3.98
N GLU A 206 -5.77 5.64 4.33
CA GLU A 206 -6.03 7.09 4.32
C GLU A 206 -6.44 7.58 2.93
N ALA A 207 -5.63 7.27 1.93
CA ALA A 207 -5.89 7.69 0.56
C ALA A 207 -7.14 7.01 -0.04
N CYS A 208 -7.41 5.75 0.33
CA CYS A 208 -8.64 5.04 -0.03
C CYS A 208 -9.86 5.73 0.58
N LEU A 209 -9.82 6.00 1.88
CA LEU A 209 -10.90 6.66 2.62
C LEU A 209 -11.19 8.05 2.05
N TYR A 210 -10.15 8.86 1.81
CA TYR A 210 -10.32 10.17 1.22
C TYR A 210 -11.03 10.13 -0.13
N ALA A 211 -10.59 9.22 -1.03
CA ALA A 211 -11.23 9.07 -2.34
C ALA A 211 -12.69 8.61 -2.25
N ASP A 212 -13.00 7.69 -1.33
CA ASP A 212 -14.36 7.21 -1.11
C ASP A 212 -15.28 8.29 -0.56
N LEU A 213 -14.77 9.11 0.36
CA LEU A 213 -15.51 10.24 0.92
C LEU A 213 -15.77 11.33 -0.11
N VAL A 214 -14.81 11.62 -1.00
CA VAL A 214 -15.02 12.55 -2.11
C VAL A 214 -16.22 12.11 -2.94
N ASP A 215 -16.23 10.85 -3.42
CA ASP A 215 -17.33 10.32 -4.25
C ASP A 215 -18.65 10.30 -3.47
N HIS A 216 -18.62 9.82 -2.23
CA HIS A 216 -19.82 9.64 -1.41
C HIS A 216 -20.51 10.96 -1.08
N LEU A 217 -19.74 11.95 -0.60
CA LEU A 217 -20.28 13.25 -0.21
C LEU A 217 -20.77 14.06 -1.41
N GLU A 218 -20.09 14.00 -2.57
CA GLU A 218 -20.58 14.60 -3.81
C GLU A 218 -21.87 13.97 -4.31
N ALA A 219 -22.01 12.65 -4.18
CA ALA A 219 -23.24 11.94 -4.53
C ALA A 219 -24.40 12.37 -3.62
N LEU A 220 -24.17 12.51 -2.31
CA LEU A 220 -25.16 13.02 -1.36
C LEU A 220 -25.59 14.45 -1.71
N GLN A 221 -24.66 15.36 -1.96
CA GLN A 221 -24.97 16.74 -2.38
C GLN A 221 -25.77 16.78 -3.68
N THR A 222 -25.42 15.94 -4.66
CA THR A 222 -26.12 15.88 -5.95
C THR A 222 -27.55 15.40 -5.75
N THR A 223 -27.75 14.32 -5.00
CA THR A 223 -29.10 13.78 -4.70
C THR A 223 -29.96 14.83 -3.99
N ARG A 224 -29.39 15.57 -3.07
CA ARG A 224 -30.07 16.61 -2.34
C ARG A 224 -30.48 17.78 -3.23
N ARG A 225 -29.57 18.29 -4.06
CA ARG A 225 -29.88 19.34 -5.04
C ARG A 225 -31.02 18.93 -5.96
N GLN A 226 -31.05 17.66 -6.40
CA GLN A 226 -32.12 17.14 -7.24
C GLN A 226 -33.45 17.10 -6.49
N ARG A 227 -33.50 16.60 -5.25
CA ARG A 227 -34.71 16.57 -4.42
C ARG A 227 -35.26 17.99 -4.20
N ARG A 228 -34.39 18.92 -3.83
CA ARG A 228 -34.77 20.33 -3.63
C ARG A 228 -35.35 20.92 -4.90
N ASN A 229 -34.74 20.75 -6.05
CA ASN A 229 -35.24 21.29 -7.32
C ASN A 229 -36.58 20.68 -7.67
N SER A 230 -36.77 19.36 -7.53
CA SER A 230 -38.05 18.70 -7.78
C SER A 230 -39.18 19.21 -6.85
N PHE A 231 -38.82 19.52 -5.61
CA PHE A 231 -39.78 20.10 -4.65
C PHE A 231 -40.19 21.53 -5.02
N LEU A 232 -39.21 22.38 -5.39
CA LEU A 232 -39.47 23.73 -5.84
C LEU A 232 -40.35 23.79 -7.10
N GLU A 233 -40.15 22.82 -8.00
CA GLU A 233 -41.02 22.71 -9.19
C GLU A 233 -42.45 22.30 -8.87
N GLN A 234 -42.69 21.58 -7.76
CA GLN A 234 -44.02 21.08 -7.39
C GLN A 234 -44.82 22.03 -6.48
N GLN A 235 -44.19 22.83 -5.61
CA GLN A 235 -44.87 23.59 -4.55
C GLN A 235 -44.55 25.09 -4.49
N GLY A 236 -43.56 25.58 -5.20
CA GLY A 236 -43.28 27.01 -5.32
C GLY A 236 -42.74 27.74 -4.09
N ASP A 237 -42.58 27.08 -2.94
CA ASP A 237 -42.02 27.68 -1.72
C ASP A 237 -41.18 26.67 -0.91
N ALA A 238 -39.93 27.00 -0.67
CA ALA A 238 -38.96 26.16 0.02
C ALA A 238 -38.98 26.30 1.55
N SER A 239 -39.81 27.17 2.12
CA SER A 239 -39.80 27.52 3.56
C SER A 239 -40.44 26.48 4.49
N SER A 240 -41.07 25.42 3.95
CA SER A 240 -41.83 24.42 4.73
C SER A 240 -41.26 23.00 4.61
N LEU A 241 -39.98 22.83 4.32
CA LEU A 241 -39.35 21.55 4.27
C LEU A 241 -38.98 21.09 5.69
N ASP A 242 -39.88 20.39 6.35
CA ASP A 242 -39.55 19.50 7.48
C ASP A 242 -38.85 18.28 6.92
N PHE A 243 -37.53 18.27 6.95
CA PHE A 243 -36.73 17.08 6.61
C PHE A 243 -36.57 16.25 7.88
N ASP A 244 -37.28 15.12 7.96
CA ASP A 244 -37.04 14.07 8.96
C ASP A 244 -35.72 13.30 8.74
N ASP A 245 -34.94 13.69 7.73
CA ASP A 245 -33.63 13.08 7.42
C ASP A 245 -32.51 13.93 8.04
N ASP A 246 -32.20 13.72 9.33
CA ASP A 246 -31.05 14.32 10.04
C ASP A 246 -29.74 14.15 9.27
N GLU A 247 -29.60 13.09 8.51
CA GLU A 247 -28.44 12.78 7.68
C GLU A 247 -28.25 13.76 6.51
N LEU A 248 -29.36 14.30 5.99
CA LEU A 248 -29.35 15.29 4.91
C LEU A 248 -29.08 16.74 5.41
N ILE A 249 -29.47 17.05 6.63
CA ILE A 249 -29.30 18.40 7.22
C ILE A 249 -27.83 18.71 7.46
N HIS A 250 -27.08 17.75 7.99
CA HIS A 250 -25.64 17.94 8.24
C HIS A 250 -24.79 18.12 6.97
N ALA A 251 -25.26 17.62 5.81
CA ALA A 251 -24.56 17.83 4.54
C ALA A 251 -24.85 19.22 3.90
N GLU A 252 -25.87 20.01 4.38
CA GLU A 252 -26.19 21.35 3.84
C GLU A 252 -25.22 22.42 4.27
N ASP A 253 -24.80 22.38 5.50
CA ASP A 253 -23.89 23.36 6.08
C ASP A 253 -22.43 23.06 5.76
N MET A 254 -22.14 21.87 5.25
CA MET A 254 -20.82 21.53 4.76
C MET A 254 -20.67 22.02 3.31
N ASP A 255 -20.19 23.26 3.15
CA ASP A 255 -19.50 23.64 1.92
C ASP A 255 -18.35 22.63 1.76
N LEU A 256 -18.50 21.65 0.83
CA LEU A 256 -17.56 20.51 0.72
C LEU A 256 -16.18 21.03 0.31
N SER A 257 -15.41 21.44 1.30
CA SER A 257 -14.02 21.80 1.13
C SER A 257 -13.20 20.53 1.13
N PHE A 258 -12.70 20.11 -0.05
CA PHE A 258 -11.80 18.96 -0.14
C PHE A 258 -10.57 19.10 0.76
N THR A 259 -10.12 20.34 1.00
CA THR A 259 -9.02 20.63 1.93
C THR A 259 -9.39 20.27 3.36
N ASN A 260 -10.57 20.68 3.83
CA ASN A 260 -11.04 20.36 5.18
C ASN A 260 -11.27 18.84 5.31
N LEU A 261 -11.93 18.24 4.31
CA LEU A 261 -12.11 16.79 4.27
C LEU A 261 -10.78 16.04 4.38
N PHE A 262 -9.75 16.49 3.64
CA PHE A 262 -8.42 15.88 3.74
C PHE A 262 -7.80 16.04 5.13
N GLN A 263 -7.96 17.23 5.74
CA GLN A 263 -7.46 17.50 7.09
C GLN A 263 -8.17 16.62 8.13
N ASP A 264 -9.48 16.42 8.01
CA ASP A 264 -10.25 15.56 8.92
C ASP A 264 -9.84 14.09 8.78
N VAL A 265 -9.63 13.60 7.55
CA VAL A 265 -9.12 12.26 7.31
C VAL A 265 -7.72 12.11 7.93
N ARG A 266 -6.81 13.06 7.72
CA ARG A 266 -5.46 13.05 8.32
C ARG A 266 -5.54 13.05 9.85
N ALA A 267 -6.32 13.96 10.42
CA ALA A 267 -6.50 14.05 11.86
C ALA A 267 -7.06 12.75 12.46
N THR A 268 -7.99 12.11 11.74
CA THR A 268 -8.55 10.81 12.11
C THR A 268 -7.47 9.73 12.12
N ILE A 269 -6.66 9.62 11.08
CA ILE A 269 -5.56 8.63 11.02
C ILE A 269 -4.55 8.88 12.14
N ASP A 270 -4.15 10.13 12.37
CA ASP A 270 -3.24 10.49 13.46
C ASP A 270 -3.85 10.17 14.83
N TYR A 271 -5.15 10.42 15.01
CA TYR A 271 -5.87 10.12 16.25
C TYR A 271 -5.86 8.62 16.58
N ILE A 272 -6.27 7.75 15.65
CA ILE A 272 -6.35 6.30 15.89
C ILE A 272 -4.97 5.68 16.15
N HIS A 273 -3.91 6.24 15.57
CA HIS A 273 -2.54 5.83 15.88
C HIS A 273 -2.10 6.29 17.29
N ASN A 274 -2.37 7.54 17.65
CA ASN A 274 -1.93 8.14 18.91
C ASN A 274 -2.72 7.60 20.11
N LYS A 275 -4.03 7.39 19.98
CA LYS A 275 -4.87 6.81 21.04
C LYS A 275 -4.61 5.32 21.25
N GLY A 276 -4.03 4.65 20.29
CA GLY A 276 -3.65 3.26 20.40
C GLY A 276 -4.76 2.25 20.12
N GLU A 277 -5.92 2.68 19.64
CA GLU A 277 -7.04 1.79 19.27
C GLU A 277 -6.62 0.76 18.22
N LEU A 278 -5.94 1.22 17.17
CA LEU A 278 -5.41 0.34 16.14
C LEU A 278 -4.40 -0.67 16.72
N LYS A 279 -3.50 -0.20 17.60
CA LYS A 279 -2.53 -1.09 18.27
C LYS A 279 -3.23 -2.13 19.14
N ALA A 280 -4.23 -1.71 19.91
CA ALA A 280 -5.01 -2.61 20.76
C ALA A 280 -5.73 -3.69 19.94
N ALA A 281 -6.36 -3.31 18.82
CA ALA A 281 -7.04 -4.23 17.91
C ALA A 281 -6.06 -5.22 17.26
N VAL A 282 -4.89 -4.77 16.83
CA VAL A 282 -3.85 -5.64 16.26
C VAL A 282 -3.31 -6.61 17.31
N VAL A 283 -3.06 -6.15 18.54
CA VAL A 283 -2.55 -7.00 19.64
C VAL A 283 -3.57 -8.05 20.06
N ALA A 284 -4.87 -7.73 20.00
CA ALA A 284 -5.95 -8.67 20.33
C ALA A 284 -5.99 -9.90 19.40
N ASP A 285 -5.54 -9.74 18.13
CA ASP A 285 -5.48 -10.85 17.16
C ASP A 285 -4.22 -10.74 16.28
N LEU A 286 -3.06 -10.84 16.89
CA LEU A 286 -1.77 -10.79 16.19
C LEU A 286 -1.67 -11.78 15.00
N PRO A 287 -2.13 -13.04 15.11
CA PRO A 287 -2.05 -13.97 13.99
C PRO A 287 -2.81 -13.53 12.75
N ARG A 288 -3.86 -12.73 12.91
CA ARG A 288 -4.64 -12.17 11.80
C ARG A 288 -3.89 -11.04 11.10
N PHE A 289 -3.19 -10.19 11.84
CA PHE A 289 -2.66 -8.93 11.32
C PHE A 289 -1.15 -8.91 11.09
N VAL A 290 -0.41 -9.82 11.71
CA VAL A 290 1.06 -9.84 11.65
C VAL A 290 1.57 -11.20 11.21
N HIS A 291 2.53 -11.20 10.28
CA HIS A 291 3.23 -12.41 9.88
C HIS A 291 4.19 -12.87 11.00
N ARG A 292 4.07 -14.14 11.39
CA ARG A 292 5.04 -14.76 12.29
C ARG A 292 6.27 -15.18 11.50
N ASP A 293 7.44 -14.62 11.83
CA ASP A 293 8.73 -15.06 11.29
C ASP A 293 9.67 -15.51 12.40
N PRO A 294 9.83 -16.83 12.62
CA PRO A 294 10.69 -17.36 13.68
C PRO A 294 12.18 -17.03 13.46
N ARG A 295 12.59 -16.69 12.23
CA ARG A 295 13.97 -16.33 11.91
C ARG A 295 14.39 -15.02 12.58
N ILE A 296 13.46 -14.11 12.83
CA ILE A 296 13.73 -12.84 13.54
C ILE A 296 14.26 -13.12 14.95
N ALA A 297 13.58 -13.97 15.71
CA ALA A 297 14.02 -14.35 17.04
C ALA A 297 15.42 -14.98 17.03
N THR A 298 15.67 -15.87 16.05
CA THR A 298 16.96 -16.49 15.82
C THR A 298 18.05 -15.47 15.51
N LEU A 299 17.78 -14.52 14.60
CA LEU A 299 18.70 -13.44 14.27
C LEU A 299 19.08 -12.61 15.49
N LEU A 300 18.08 -12.15 16.25
CA LEU A 300 18.28 -11.33 17.43
C LEU A 300 19.10 -12.08 18.50
N HIS A 301 18.79 -13.37 18.72
CA HIS A 301 19.56 -14.22 19.66
C HIS A 301 21.02 -14.35 19.23
N ARG A 302 21.30 -14.61 17.96
CA ARG A 302 22.66 -14.73 17.42
C ARG A 302 23.46 -13.43 17.54
N LEU A 303 22.85 -12.30 17.23
CA LEU A 303 23.50 -10.99 17.41
C LEU A 303 23.89 -10.76 18.87
N ARG A 304 23.00 -11.05 19.82
CA ARG A 304 23.31 -10.95 21.25
C ARG A 304 24.42 -11.92 21.66
N ALA A 305 24.38 -13.16 21.20
CA ALA A 305 25.42 -14.16 21.49
C ALA A 305 26.80 -13.77 20.94
N SER A 306 26.82 -13.00 19.83
CA SER A 306 28.08 -12.43 19.28
C SER A 306 28.52 -11.13 19.96
N GLY A 307 27.93 -10.76 21.11
CA GLY A 307 28.30 -9.57 21.88
C GLY A 307 27.73 -8.26 21.35
N LYS A 308 26.82 -8.30 20.37
CA LYS A 308 26.16 -7.09 19.85
C LYS A 308 25.05 -6.62 20.77
N LYS A 309 24.94 -5.32 20.94
CA LYS A 309 23.83 -4.68 21.64
C LYS A 309 22.73 -4.37 20.62
N ILE A 310 21.48 -4.70 20.98
CA ILE A 310 20.33 -4.58 20.08
C ILE A 310 19.37 -3.55 20.67
N PHE A 311 18.83 -2.69 19.82
CA PHE A 311 17.79 -1.73 20.19
C PHE A 311 16.76 -1.56 19.10
N LEU A 312 15.58 -1.07 19.48
CA LEU A 312 14.51 -0.69 18.55
C LEU A 312 14.71 0.76 18.15
N LEU A 313 14.65 1.03 16.85
CA LEU A 313 14.66 2.37 16.27
C LEU A 313 13.35 2.53 15.48
N THR A 314 12.39 3.19 16.07
CA THR A 314 11.06 3.39 15.48
C THR A 314 10.63 4.85 15.61
N ASN A 315 9.74 5.27 14.74
CA ASN A 315 9.18 6.63 14.73
C ASN A 315 8.25 6.86 15.94
#